data_a19b4d37827028b4a1627b76958d9c64
#
_entry.id   a19b4d37827028b4a1627b76958d9c64
#
_cell.length_a   1.000
_cell.length_b   1.000
_cell.length_c   1.000
_cell.angle_alpha   90.00
_cell.angle_beta   90.00
_cell.angle_gamma   90.00
#
_symmetry.space_group_name_H-M   'P 1'
#
loop_
_entity.id
_entity.type
_entity.pdbx_description
1 polymer ?
#
loop_
_entity_poly.entity_id
_entity_poly.type
_entity_poly.pdbx_seq_one_letter_code
_entity_poly.pdbx_strand_id
1 'polypeptide(L)'
;MRKLLSLLLILALLLPSALAESAWEPLLMMDPDDPDLALDIIPHVPNPANFTEDAYEDETISVTMEHVWVGKARFNVARVKIVDPSQLRTEVEKPYPKQQNLVATMAARQNAVVAIGDDNYKGRSTGYLIRMGRTMRTAKAGGKDTLFIDANGDFTILKNPSNDEVSALLAGDTPIVNSFSFGPALVIDGELQPITKGSEGNFTGKEPRCAIGQLGPLEYMMIVVDGRGQEGSEGCTCEVLAQYMYEQGCIQAYNLDGGNSSDMYFHDGVYSHDKSSPRSLSGIIYFATLVDAGLDPEAE
;
A
#
# COMPACT_ATOMS: atom_id res chain seq x y z
N MET A 1 -68.91 -13.00 -9.10
CA MET A 1 -67.84 -12.01 -8.92
C MET A 1 -66.51 -12.72 -8.79
N ARG A 2 -65.79 -12.84 -9.90
CA ARG A 2 -64.45 -13.48 -9.95
C ARG A 2 -63.39 -12.40 -9.80
N LYS A 3 -62.60 -12.45 -8.75
CA LYS A 3 -61.40 -11.60 -8.57
C LYS A 3 -60.24 -12.24 -9.35
N LEU A 4 -59.80 -11.55 -10.41
CA LEU A 4 -58.54 -11.84 -11.08
C LEU A 4 -57.38 -11.34 -10.19
N LEU A 5 -56.52 -12.24 -9.75
CA LEU A 5 -55.22 -11.92 -9.15
C LEU A 5 -54.23 -11.80 -10.30
N SER A 6 -53.74 -10.59 -10.54
CA SER A 6 -52.65 -10.30 -11.47
C SER A 6 -51.32 -10.67 -10.78
N LEU A 7 -50.70 -11.76 -11.24
CA LEU A 7 -49.36 -12.14 -10.83
C LEU A 7 -48.36 -11.32 -11.66
N LEU A 8 -47.73 -10.31 -11.06
CA LEU A 8 -46.60 -9.61 -11.67
C LEU A 8 -45.35 -10.47 -11.54
N LEU A 9 -44.95 -11.08 -12.66
CA LEU A 9 -43.69 -11.80 -12.78
C LEU A 9 -42.57 -10.77 -12.94
N ILE A 10 -41.80 -10.46 -11.86
CA ILE A 10 -40.59 -9.70 -11.96
C ILE A 10 -39.52 -10.62 -12.52
N LEU A 11 -39.26 -10.46 -13.81
CA LEU A 11 -38.13 -11.12 -14.49
C LEU A 11 -36.86 -10.32 -14.09
N ALA A 12 -36.17 -10.78 -13.06
CA ALA A 12 -34.83 -10.29 -12.76
C ALA A 12 -33.91 -10.77 -13.90
N LEU A 13 -33.57 -9.86 -14.80
CA LEU A 13 -32.47 -10.02 -15.74
C LEU A 13 -31.17 -10.12 -14.91
N LEU A 14 -30.76 -11.33 -14.65
CA LEU A 14 -29.38 -11.65 -14.29
C LEU A 14 -28.52 -11.33 -15.53
N LEU A 15 -28.04 -10.08 -15.61
CA LEU A 15 -26.89 -9.80 -16.46
C LEU A 15 -25.73 -10.64 -15.88
N PRO A 16 -25.06 -11.47 -16.67
CA PRO A 16 -23.80 -12.01 -16.22
C PRO A 16 -22.90 -10.82 -15.95
N SER A 17 -22.47 -10.66 -14.70
CA SER A 17 -21.30 -9.86 -14.41
C SER A 17 -20.17 -10.52 -15.20
N ALA A 18 -19.82 -9.98 -16.35
CA ALA A 18 -18.50 -10.21 -16.91
C ALA A 18 -17.56 -9.77 -15.82
N LEU A 19 -16.97 -10.73 -15.09
CA LEU A 19 -15.81 -10.49 -14.27
C LEU A 19 -14.81 -9.85 -15.25
N ALA A 20 -14.55 -8.57 -15.08
CA ALA A 20 -13.42 -7.95 -15.76
C ALA A 20 -12.22 -8.83 -15.40
N GLU A 21 -11.54 -9.37 -16.41
CA GLU A 21 -10.31 -10.11 -16.19
C GLU A 21 -9.40 -9.16 -15.40
N SER A 22 -9.03 -9.57 -14.18
CA SER A 22 -8.19 -8.75 -13.31
C SER A 22 -6.89 -8.46 -14.04
N ALA A 23 -6.45 -7.21 -14.02
CA ALA A 23 -5.15 -6.81 -14.57
C ALA A 23 -3.97 -7.57 -13.94
N TRP A 24 -4.22 -8.30 -12.83
CA TRP A 24 -3.26 -9.19 -12.19
C TRP A 24 -3.05 -10.53 -12.93
N GLU A 25 -4.02 -11.01 -13.74
CA GLU A 25 -3.88 -12.29 -14.41
C GLU A 25 -2.60 -12.42 -15.26
N PRO A 26 -2.22 -11.42 -16.07
CA PRO A 26 -0.97 -11.48 -16.81
C PRO A 26 0.26 -11.54 -15.90
N LEU A 27 0.20 -10.92 -14.71
CA LEU A 27 1.30 -10.88 -13.75
C LEU A 27 1.43 -12.18 -12.95
N LEU A 28 0.31 -12.83 -12.63
CA LEU A 28 0.28 -14.11 -11.93
C LEU A 28 0.71 -15.27 -12.83
N MET A 29 0.60 -15.12 -14.15
CA MET A 29 1.02 -16.09 -15.16
C MET A 29 2.50 -15.98 -15.56
N MET A 30 3.22 -14.99 -15.05
CA MET A 30 4.64 -14.79 -15.36
C MET A 30 5.50 -15.83 -14.65
N ASP A 31 6.52 -16.34 -15.36
CA ASP A 31 7.46 -17.32 -14.81
C ASP A 31 8.15 -16.75 -13.55
N PRO A 32 7.91 -17.31 -12.37
CA PRO A 32 8.50 -16.82 -11.13
C PRO A 32 10.03 -16.94 -11.08
N ASP A 33 10.60 -17.73 -11.97
CA ASP A 33 12.04 -18.01 -12.02
C ASP A 33 12.81 -17.09 -12.99
N ASP A 34 12.12 -16.25 -13.78
CA ASP A 34 12.77 -15.26 -14.64
C ASP A 34 13.01 -13.94 -13.87
N PRO A 35 14.28 -13.66 -13.46
CA PRO A 35 14.62 -12.43 -12.73
C PRO A 35 14.48 -11.15 -13.56
N ASP A 36 14.47 -11.28 -14.89
CA ASP A 36 14.37 -10.17 -15.84
C ASP A 36 12.96 -10.00 -16.40
N LEU A 37 12.07 -10.98 -16.15
CA LEU A 37 10.65 -10.81 -16.44
C LEU A 37 10.10 -9.81 -15.41
N ALA A 38 10.46 -8.62 -15.71
CA ALA A 38 10.18 -7.48 -14.89
C ALA A 38 8.66 -7.35 -14.75
N LEU A 39 8.29 -7.04 -13.63
CA LEU A 39 7.27 -6.12 -13.17
C LEU A 39 7.04 -4.90 -14.13
N ASP A 40 7.34 -5.05 -15.42
CA ASP A 40 7.13 -4.04 -16.46
C ASP A 40 5.64 -4.00 -16.85
N ILE A 41 4.81 -3.75 -15.84
CA ILE A 41 3.53 -3.12 -16.13
C ILE A 41 3.90 -1.75 -16.67
N ILE A 42 3.59 -1.49 -17.94
CA ILE A 42 3.73 -0.14 -18.50
C ILE A 42 2.87 0.76 -17.62
N PRO A 43 3.47 1.65 -16.81
CA PRO A 43 2.69 2.47 -15.91
C PRO A 43 1.95 3.51 -16.74
N HIS A 44 0.62 3.52 -16.63
CA HIS A 44 -0.18 4.60 -17.20
C HIS A 44 0.27 5.94 -16.61
N VAL A 45 0.35 6.96 -17.44
CA VAL A 45 0.76 8.30 -17.01
C VAL A 45 -0.46 9.04 -16.48
N PRO A 46 -0.50 9.44 -15.19
CA PRO A 46 -1.62 10.19 -14.68
C PRO A 46 -1.73 11.56 -15.39
N ASN A 47 -2.96 11.99 -15.68
CA ASN A 47 -3.19 13.28 -16.31
C ASN A 47 -2.81 14.42 -15.35
N PRO A 48 -1.82 15.29 -15.69
CA PRO A 48 -1.44 16.39 -14.81
C PRO A 48 -2.57 17.36 -14.48
N ALA A 49 -3.58 17.50 -15.36
CA ALA A 49 -4.73 18.37 -15.14
C ALA A 49 -5.68 17.86 -14.04
N ASN A 50 -5.57 16.58 -13.66
CA ASN A 50 -6.38 15.97 -12.61
C ASN A 50 -5.78 16.15 -11.21
N PHE A 51 -4.57 16.67 -11.10
CA PHE A 51 -3.96 17.00 -9.82
C PHE A 51 -4.40 18.39 -9.33
N THR A 52 -4.68 18.46 -8.05
CA THR A 52 -4.72 19.70 -7.27
C THR A 52 -3.56 19.67 -6.26
N GLU A 53 -3.46 20.66 -5.38
CA GLU A 53 -2.47 20.68 -4.30
C GLU A 53 -2.64 19.48 -3.35
N ASP A 54 -3.88 19.04 -3.13
CA ASP A 54 -4.27 18.06 -2.11
C ASP A 54 -5.15 16.92 -2.63
N ALA A 55 -5.30 16.75 -3.95
CA ALA A 55 -6.09 15.65 -4.52
C ALA A 55 -5.65 15.27 -5.95
N TYR A 56 -5.94 14.02 -6.30
CA TYR A 56 -5.98 13.52 -7.67
C TYR A 56 -7.25 12.71 -7.87
N GLU A 57 -7.92 12.92 -9.00
CA GLU A 57 -9.12 12.16 -9.34
C GLU A 57 -9.21 11.91 -10.84
N ASP A 58 -9.43 10.63 -11.20
CA ASP A 58 -9.88 10.20 -12.51
C ASP A 58 -10.98 9.12 -12.37
N GLU A 59 -11.41 8.51 -13.46
CA GLU A 59 -12.47 7.50 -13.44
C GLU A 59 -12.07 6.19 -12.72
N THR A 60 -10.79 5.97 -12.42
CA THR A 60 -10.27 4.73 -11.84
C THR A 60 -9.69 4.89 -10.44
N ILE A 61 -9.28 6.09 -10.06
CA ILE A 61 -8.66 6.36 -8.76
C ILE A 61 -9.04 7.74 -8.23
N SER A 62 -9.32 7.79 -6.93
CA SER A 62 -9.46 9.03 -6.17
C SER A 62 -8.45 9.03 -5.02
N VAL A 63 -7.65 10.10 -4.92
CA VAL A 63 -6.69 10.33 -3.85
C VAL A 63 -6.97 11.68 -3.22
N THR A 64 -7.08 11.72 -1.89
CA THR A 64 -7.12 12.97 -1.12
C THR A 64 -5.97 13.00 -0.14
N MET A 65 -5.32 14.15 -0.04
CA MET A 65 -4.14 14.39 0.78
C MET A 65 -4.45 15.40 1.86
N GLU A 66 -3.97 15.16 3.06
CA GLU A 66 -4.14 16.12 4.16
C GLU A 66 -2.95 16.12 5.12
N HIS A 67 -2.71 17.28 5.75
CA HIS A 67 -1.80 17.42 6.88
C HIS A 67 -2.62 17.54 8.17
N VAL A 68 -2.45 16.59 9.09
CA VAL A 68 -3.19 16.56 10.35
C VAL A 68 -2.23 16.63 11.53
N TRP A 69 -2.54 17.45 12.51
CA TRP A 69 -1.78 17.48 13.77
C TRP A 69 -2.46 16.60 14.82
N VAL A 70 -1.74 15.58 15.29
CA VAL A 70 -2.13 14.74 16.40
C VAL A 70 -1.20 15.04 17.58
N GLY A 71 -1.66 15.86 18.51
CA GLY A 71 -0.82 16.43 19.56
C GLY A 71 0.31 17.30 18.94
N LYS A 72 1.55 16.84 19.05
CA LYS A 72 2.74 17.51 18.49
C LYS A 72 3.36 16.76 17.31
N ALA A 73 2.64 15.84 16.71
CA ALA A 73 3.07 15.10 15.54
C ALA A 73 2.26 15.53 14.32
N ARG A 74 2.95 15.83 13.20
CA ARG A 74 2.34 16.14 11.91
C ARG A 74 2.20 14.85 11.11
N PHE A 75 0.98 14.49 10.79
CA PHE A 75 0.62 13.35 9.96
C PHE A 75 0.36 13.83 8.54
N ASN A 76 1.02 13.23 7.58
CA ASN A 76 0.76 13.39 6.15
C ASN A 76 -0.07 12.16 5.75
N VAL A 77 -1.33 12.38 5.39
CA VAL A 77 -2.33 11.32 5.20
C VAL A 77 -2.79 11.34 3.76
N ALA A 78 -2.73 10.18 3.11
CA ALA A 78 -3.37 9.92 1.83
C ALA A 78 -4.53 8.94 2.03
N ARG A 79 -5.73 9.30 1.56
CA ARG A 79 -6.86 8.39 1.42
C ARG A 79 -7.02 8.05 -0.04
N VAL A 80 -7.09 6.76 -0.33
CA VAL A 80 -7.08 6.25 -1.70
C VAL A 80 -8.26 5.34 -1.90
N LYS A 81 -9.00 5.55 -2.98
CA LYS A 81 -10.02 4.65 -3.48
C LYS A 81 -9.71 4.30 -4.92
N ILE A 82 -9.71 3.01 -5.21
CA ILE A 82 -9.42 2.46 -6.54
C ILE A 82 -10.59 1.61 -7.03
N VAL A 83 -10.61 1.32 -8.33
CA VAL A 83 -11.65 0.46 -8.94
C VAL A 83 -11.17 -0.95 -9.22
N ASP A 84 -9.84 -1.16 -9.28
CA ASP A 84 -9.22 -2.46 -9.54
C ASP A 84 -8.02 -2.68 -8.61
N PRO A 85 -7.87 -3.86 -7.99
CA PRO A 85 -6.77 -4.14 -7.06
C PRO A 85 -5.37 -4.01 -7.67
N SER A 86 -5.22 -4.12 -8.99
CA SER A 86 -3.95 -3.94 -9.71
C SER A 86 -3.38 -2.53 -9.65
N GLN A 87 -4.16 -1.57 -9.14
CA GLN A 87 -3.71 -0.19 -8.92
C GLN A 87 -2.87 -0.04 -7.64
N LEU A 88 -2.97 -0.97 -6.68
CA LEU A 88 -2.10 -1.05 -5.51
C LEU A 88 -0.86 -1.86 -5.88
N ARG A 89 0.25 -1.18 -6.07
CA ARG A 89 1.49 -1.75 -6.63
C ARG A 89 2.68 -1.59 -5.70
N THR A 90 3.72 -2.35 -6.00
CA THR A 90 5.03 -2.19 -5.36
C THR A 90 6.12 -2.12 -6.41
N GLU A 91 7.17 -1.35 -6.11
CA GLU A 91 8.40 -1.37 -6.88
C GLU A 91 9.55 -1.86 -6.03
N VAL A 92 10.45 -2.62 -6.65
CA VAL A 92 11.71 -3.11 -6.07
C VAL A 92 12.86 -2.51 -6.85
N GLU A 93 13.77 -1.83 -6.19
CA GLU A 93 14.93 -1.24 -6.87
C GLU A 93 15.84 -2.34 -7.40
N LYS A 94 16.22 -2.22 -8.67
CA LYS A 94 17.04 -3.21 -9.40
C LYS A 94 18.52 -2.83 -9.42
N PRO A 95 19.46 -3.80 -9.42
CA PRO A 95 19.25 -5.24 -9.27
C PRO A 95 18.96 -5.65 -7.81
N TYR A 96 17.91 -6.45 -7.63
CA TYR A 96 17.58 -7.05 -6.34
C TYR A 96 18.72 -7.98 -5.86
N PRO A 97 19.05 -8.05 -4.56
CA PRO A 97 18.50 -7.25 -3.43
C PRO A 97 19.39 -6.05 -3.05
N LYS A 98 20.28 -5.61 -3.91
CA LYS A 98 21.43 -4.76 -3.52
C LYS A 98 21.19 -3.26 -3.66
N GLN A 99 20.32 -2.86 -4.58
CA GLN A 99 20.12 -1.44 -4.87
C GLN A 99 19.08 -0.79 -3.96
N GLN A 100 19.18 0.53 -3.86
CA GLN A 100 18.26 1.40 -3.14
C GLN A 100 18.16 2.73 -3.88
N ASN A 101 17.01 3.38 -3.81
CA ASN A 101 16.78 4.68 -4.40
C ASN A 101 15.83 5.52 -3.51
N LEU A 102 15.65 6.79 -3.83
CA LEU A 102 14.70 7.65 -3.14
C LEU A 102 13.27 7.27 -3.50
N VAL A 103 12.35 7.42 -2.55
CA VAL A 103 10.91 7.19 -2.77
C VAL A 103 10.42 7.99 -3.98
N ALA A 104 10.74 9.29 -4.04
CA ALA A 104 10.32 10.14 -5.14
C ALA A 104 10.87 9.69 -6.50
N THR A 105 12.13 9.21 -6.57
CA THR A 105 12.71 8.71 -7.82
C THR A 105 12.04 7.44 -8.31
N MET A 106 11.74 6.50 -7.39
CA MET A 106 11.04 5.25 -7.73
C MET A 106 9.59 5.55 -8.13
N ALA A 107 8.90 6.42 -7.38
CA ALA A 107 7.52 6.80 -7.64
C ALA A 107 7.35 7.50 -9.00
N ALA A 108 8.23 8.46 -9.32
CA ALA A 108 8.21 9.15 -10.61
C ALA A 108 8.44 8.19 -11.78
N ARG A 109 9.39 7.23 -11.64
CA ARG A 109 9.66 6.20 -12.66
C ARG A 109 8.44 5.30 -12.93
N GLN A 110 7.60 5.08 -11.90
CA GLN A 110 6.41 4.25 -11.98
C GLN A 110 5.13 5.06 -12.27
N ASN A 111 5.25 6.34 -12.57
CA ASN A 111 4.10 7.23 -12.77
C ASN A 111 3.08 7.10 -11.61
N ALA A 112 3.58 7.00 -10.39
CA ALA A 112 2.73 6.84 -9.21
C ALA A 112 1.90 8.10 -8.98
N VAL A 113 0.61 7.94 -8.67
CA VAL A 113 -0.22 9.04 -8.19
C VAL A 113 0.19 9.42 -6.77
N VAL A 114 0.35 8.42 -5.90
CA VAL A 114 0.83 8.56 -4.53
C VAL A 114 1.71 7.36 -4.17
N ALA A 115 2.77 7.57 -3.38
CA ALA A 115 3.65 6.50 -2.92
C ALA A 115 4.22 6.77 -1.53
N ILE A 116 4.57 5.67 -0.82
CA ILE A 116 5.33 5.69 0.43
C ILE A 116 6.46 4.65 0.38
N GLY A 117 7.43 4.76 1.31
CA GLY A 117 8.44 3.74 1.51
C GLY A 117 7.83 2.41 1.96
N ASP A 118 8.48 1.30 1.61
CA ASP A 118 8.08 -0.06 1.98
C ASP A 118 8.70 -0.53 3.32
N ASP A 119 8.86 -1.83 3.52
CA ASP A 119 9.49 -2.44 4.69
C ASP A 119 11.03 -2.43 4.65
N ASN A 120 11.64 -1.80 3.64
CA ASN A 120 13.09 -1.68 3.45
C ASN A 120 13.84 -3.02 3.68
N TYR A 121 13.51 -4.02 2.88
CA TYR A 121 13.95 -5.41 3.05
C TYR A 121 15.45 -5.64 2.84
N LYS A 122 16.18 -4.67 2.28
CA LYS A 122 17.62 -4.77 2.05
C LYS A 122 18.41 -4.92 3.37
N GLY A 123 19.37 -5.80 3.34
CA GLY A 123 20.19 -6.08 4.53
C GLY A 123 19.52 -7.00 5.54
N ARG A 124 18.31 -7.49 5.28
CA ARG A 124 17.64 -8.52 6.07
C ARG A 124 17.70 -9.87 5.34
N SER A 125 17.93 -10.93 6.10
CA SER A 125 17.86 -12.31 5.61
C SER A 125 16.55 -13.00 6.01
N THR A 126 15.72 -12.33 6.81
CA THR A 126 14.45 -12.84 7.35
C THR A 126 13.26 -12.12 6.72
N GLY A 127 12.06 -12.68 6.88
CA GLY A 127 10.81 -12.15 6.39
C GLY A 127 10.41 -12.71 5.03
N TYR A 128 9.11 -12.77 4.82
CA TYR A 128 8.54 -13.10 3.52
C TYR A 128 8.61 -11.87 2.62
N LEU A 129 9.05 -12.05 1.39
CA LEU A 129 9.13 -11.00 0.40
C LEU A 129 8.44 -11.45 -0.88
N ILE A 130 7.20 -11.01 -1.05
CA ILE A 130 6.41 -11.19 -2.26
C ILE A 130 6.16 -9.78 -2.81
N ARG A 131 6.40 -9.56 -4.08
CA ARG A 131 6.16 -8.29 -4.77
C ARG A 131 5.55 -8.57 -6.13
N MET A 132 4.38 -7.97 -6.38
CA MET A 132 3.63 -8.11 -7.63
C MET A 132 3.45 -9.58 -8.05
N GLY A 133 3.04 -10.45 -7.12
CA GLY A 133 2.85 -11.90 -7.32
C GLY A 133 4.13 -12.74 -7.33
N ARG A 134 5.31 -12.11 -7.35
CA ARG A 134 6.59 -12.80 -7.37
C ARG A 134 7.14 -13.03 -5.97
N THR A 135 7.40 -14.30 -5.62
CA THR A 135 8.06 -14.67 -4.37
C THR A 135 9.58 -14.51 -4.52
N MET A 136 10.13 -13.52 -3.82
CA MET A 136 11.57 -13.22 -3.84
C MET A 136 12.31 -13.80 -2.63
N ARG A 137 11.60 -14.09 -1.54
CA ARG A 137 12.14 -14.67 -0.32
C ARG A 137 11.03 -15.30 0.52
N THR A 138 11.26 -16.52 1.02
CA THR A 138 10.32 -17.30 1.85
C THR A 138 10.80 -17.51 3.29
N ALA A 139 11.87 -16.82 3.70
CA ALA A 139 12.41 -17.00 5.04
C ALA A 139 11.42 -16.48 6.11
N LYS A 140 11.36 -17.19 7.23
CA LYS A 140 10.50 -16.82 8.38
C LYS A 140 10.71 -15.36 8.79
N ALA A 141 9.63 -14.69 9.18
CA ALA A 141 9.64 -13.28 9.58
C ALA A 141 10.49 -12.92 10.81
N GLY A 142 11.04 -13.92 11.52
CA GLY A 142 11.95 -13.70 12.63
C GLY A 142 11.30 -13.00 13.83
N GLY A 143 10.05 -13.36 14.18
CA GLY A 143 9.32 -12.77 15.30
C GLY A 143 8.61 -11.46 14.96
N LYS A 144 8.43 -11.16 13.68
CA LYS A 144 7.74 -9.96 13.19
C LYS A 144 6.35 -10.29 12.71
N ASP A 145 5.42 -9.37 12.97
CA ASP A 145 4.13 -9.37 12.31
C ASP A 145 4.36 -9.19 10.80
N THR A 146 3.51 -9.78 9.98
CA THR A 146 3.63 -9.73 8.52
C THR A 146 2.29 -9.36 7.90
N LEU A 147 2.30 -8.35 7.04
CA LEU A 147 1.18 -7.99 6.18
C LEU A 147 1.29 -8.76 4.87
N PHE A 148 0.20 -9.39 4.45
CA PHE A 148 -0.02 -9.97 3.13
C PHE A 148 -1.15 -9.21 2.43
N ILE A 149 -1.00 -8.98 1.13
CA ILE A 149 -2.02 -8.38 0.27
C ILE A 149 -2.31 -9.39 -0.82
N ASP A 150 -3.57 -9.74 -0.99
CA ASP A 150 -4.00 -10.70 -2.00
C ASP A 150 -4.37 -10.04 -3.34
N ALA A 151 -4.75 -10.85 -4.33
CA ALA A 151 -5.11 -10.40 -5.67
C ALA A 151 -6.44 -9.60 -5.72
N ASN A 152 -7.24 -9.61 -4.65
CA ASN A 152 -8.41 -8.74 -4.51
C ASN A 152 -8.06 -7.37 -3.90
N GLY A 153 -6.80 -7.19 -3.47
CA GLY A 153 -6.34 -6.01 -2.74
C GLY A 153 -6.65 -6.08 -1.24
N ASP A 154 -7.12 -7.22 -0.74
CA ASP A 154 -7.45 -7.37 0.67
C ASP A 154 -6.20 -7.65 1.52
N PHE A 155 -6.20 -7.05 2.71
CA PHE A 155 -5.10 -7.15 3.67
C PHE A 155 -5.34 -8.26 4.68
N THR A 156 -4.35 -9.13 4.84
CA THR A 156 -4.28 -10.11 5.93
C THR A 156 -3.03 -9.86 6.76
N ILE A 157 -3.17 -9.61 8.05
CA ILE A 157 -2.05 -9.40 8.96
C ILE A 157 -1.93 -10.61 9.90
N LEU A 158 -0.78 -11.28 9.84
CA LEU A 158 -0.44 -12.37 10.75
C LEU A 158 0.58 -11.90 11.79
N LYS A 159 0.29 -12.13 13.07
CA LYS A 159 1.18 -11.76 14.19
C LYS A 159 2.24 -12.84 14.37
N ASN A 160 3.50 -12.48 14.14
CA ASN A 160 4.65 -13.38 14.31
C ASN A 160 4.37 -14.80 13.75
N PRO A 161 3.96 -14.92 12.47
CA PRO A 161 3.45 -16.17 11.94
C PRO A 161 4.50 -17.29 11.95
N SER A 162 4.03 -18.51 12.17
CA SER A 162 4.78 -19.73 11.86
C SER A 162 4.85 -19.97 10.34
N ASN A 163 5.78 -20.81 9.91
CA ASN A 163 5.84 -21.20 8.50
C ASN A 163 4.59 -21.95 8.04
N ASP A 164 3.94 -22.71 8.94
CA ASP A 164 2.72 -23.45 8.60
C ASP A 164 1.53 -22.51 8.38
N GLU A 165 1.38 -21.46 9.19
CA GLU A 165 0.35 -20.44 9.00
C GLU A 165 0.54 -19.70 7.67
N VAL A 166 1.77 -19.33 7.34
CA VAL A 166 2.04 -18.68 6.06
C VAL A 166 1.82 -19.64 4.90
N SER A 167 2.25 -20.91 5.02
CA SER A 167 2.03 -21.91 3.98
C SER A 167 0.54 -22.16 3.73
N ALA A 168 -0.28 -22.16 4.81
CA ALA A 168 -1.72 -22.30 4.69
C ALA A 168 -2.35 -21.09 3.98
N LEU A 169 -1.88 -19.86 4.28
CA LEU A 169 -2.33 -18.63 3.61
C LEU A 169 -1.96 -18.65 2.11
N LEU A 170 -0.71 -19.02 1.80
CA LEU A 170 -0.24 -19.07 0.41
C LEU A 170 -0.86 -20.20 -0.43
N ALA A 171 -1.41 -21.23 0.22
CA ALA A 171 -2.15 -22.31 -0.43
C ALA A 171 -3.66 -22.03 -0.58
N GLY A 172 -4.13 -20.86 -0.17
CA GLY A 172 -5.51 -20.42 -0.31
C GLY A 172 -5.91 -20.18 -1.77
N ASP A 173 -7.21 -20.00 -2.01
CA ASP A 173 -7.77 -19.83 -3.35
C ASP A 173 -7.39 -18.49 -3.99
N THR A 174 -7.14 -17.43 -3.19
CA THR A 174 -6.76 -16.12 -3.68
C THR A 174 -5.24 -15.95 -3.57
N PRO A 175 -4.53 -15.71 -4.69
CA PRO A 175 -3.09 -15.53 -4.69
C PRO A 175 -2.65 -14.32 -3.86
N ILE A 176 -1.55 -14.46 -3.12
CA ILE A 176 -0.89 -13.33 -2.45
C ILE A 176 0.02 -12.61 -3.45
N VAL A 177 -0.21 -11.32 -3.64
CA VAL A 177 0.54 -10.50 -4.60
C VAL A 177 1.63 -9.63 -3.94
N ASN A 178 1.46 -9.26 -2.66
CA ASN A 178 2.48 -8.51 -1.92
C ASN A 178 2.57 -8.99 -0.47
N SER A 179 3.76 -8.88 0.14
CA SER A 179 3.95 -9.11 1.57
C SER A 179 5.00 -8.19 2.16
N PHE A 180 4.81 -7.77 3.42
CA PHE A 180 5.71 -6.87 4.14
C PHE A 180 5.98 -7.42 5.53
N SER A 181 7.27 -7.55 5.90
CA SER A 181 7.70 -8.12 7.17
C SER A 181 8.51 -7.09 7.97
N PHE A 182 7.83 -6.13 8.58
CA PHE A 182 8.40 -5.08 9.42
C PHE A 182 7.69 -5.01 10.77
N GLY A 183 6.44 -4.57 10.76
CA GLY A 183 5.59 -4.47 11.93
C GLY A 183 5.84 -3.24 12.85
N PRO A 184 5.14 -3.13 13.94
CA PRO A 184 4.09 -4.06 14.37
C PRO A 184 2.78 -3.90 13.59
N ALA A 185 1.87 -4.87 13.73
CA ALA A 185 0.47 -4.69 13.41
C ALA A 185 -0.13 -3.58 14.28
N LEU A 186 -0.94 -2.72 13.69
CA LEU A 186 -1.57 -1.59 14.38
C LEU A 186 -3.07 -1.83 14.62
N VAL A 187 -3.76 -2.33 13.59
CA VAL A 187 -5.17 -2.75 13.65
C VAL A 187 -5.31 -4.08 12.90
N ILE A 188 -6.04 -5.03 13.44
CA ILE A 188 -6.38 -6.31 12.81
C ILE A 188 -7.88 -6.54 12.96
N ASP A 189 -8.59 -6.77 11.86
CA ASP A 189 -10.03 -7.04 11.81
C ASP A 189 -10.87 -5.98 12.57
N GLY A 190 -10.46 -4.72 12.44
CA GLY A 190 -11.10 -3.60 13.14
C GLY A 190 -10.79 -3.51 14.63
N GLU A 191 -9.83 -4.30 15.15
CA GLU A 191 -9.43 -4.26 16.55
C GLU A 191 -8.04 -3.65 16.72
N LEU A 192 -7.95 -2.65 17.63
CA LEU A 192 -6.70 -1.98 17.98
C LEU A 192 -5.72 -2.99 18.60
N GLN A 193 -4.49 -3.03 18.10
CA GLN A 193 -3.48 -3.95 18.59
C GLN A 193 -2.60 -3.33 19.69
N PRO A 194 -2.30 -4.08 20.77
CA PRO A 194 -1.39 -3.61 21.80
C PRO A 194 0.04 -3.49 21.25
N ILE A 195 0.63 -2.32 21.41
CA ILE A 195 2.02 -2.07 21.03
C ILE A 195 2.92 -2.40 22.23
N THR A 196 3.64 -3.49 22.12
CA THR A 196 4.60 -3.91 23.16
C THR A 196 6.00 -3.44 22.81
N LYS A 197 6.83 -3.23 23.84
CA LYS A 197 8.24 -2.92 23.65
C LYS A 197 8.95 -4.13 23.05
N GLY A 198 9.21 -4.08 21.75
CA GLY A 198 9.89 -5.15 21.01
C GLY A 198 11.41 -5.10 21.18
N SER A 199 12.09 -6.21 20.87
CA SER A 199 13.55 -6.31 20.83
C SER A 199 14.17 -5.59 19.61
N GLU A 200 13.38 -5.32 18.58
CA GLU A 200 13.81 -4.70 17.33
C GLU A 200 12.90 -3.51 16.99
N GLY A 201 13.45 -2.31 17.08
CA GLY A 201 12.78 -1.06 16.72
C GLY A 201 12.26 -0.23 17.90
N ASN A 202 12.27 1.10 17.72
CA ASN A 202 11.81 2.06 18.74
C ASN A 202 10.31 2.35 18.55
N PHE A 203 9.45 1.35 18.82
CA PHE A 203 8.00 1.50 18.61
C PHE A 203 7.33 2.38 19.69
N THR A 204 7.93 2.48 20.86
CA THR A 204 7.42 3.27 22.00
C THR A 204 8.00 4.68 22.06
N GLY A 205 9.04 5.00 21.28
CA GLY A 205 9.60 6.34 21.18
C GLY A 205 8.84 7.20 20.15
N LYS A 206 8.95 8.51 20.31
CA LYS A 206 8.45 9.47 19.31
C LYS A 206 9.44 9.52 18.14
N GLU A 207 9.04 9.02 17.00
CA GLU A 207 9.84 8.93 15.79
C GLU A 207 8.99 9.27 14.57
N PRO A 208 9.59 9.62 13.42
CA PRO A 208 8.90 9.59 12.15
C PRO A 208 8.36 8.19 11.87
N ARG A 209 7.18 8.09 11.28
CA ARG A 209 6.51 6.80 11.02
C ARG A 209 6.04 6.70 9.58
N CYS A 210 5.90 5.46 9.12
CA CYS A 210 5.31 5.13 7.84
C CYS A 210 4.34 3.96 8.05
N ALA A 211 3.14 4.04 7.51
CA ALA A 211 2.12 3.00 7.67
C ALA A 211 1.17 2.95 6.48
N ILE A 212 0.56 1.79 6.28
CA ILE A 212 -0.53 1.57 5.34
C ILE A 212 -1.70 0.88 6.05
N GLY A 213 -2.93 1.21 5.67
CA GLY A 213 -4.13 0.58 6.18
C GLY A 213 -5.18 0.38 5.10
N GLN A 214 -6.08 -0.57 5.35
CA GLN A 214 -7.28 -0.82 4.55
C GLN A 214 -8.49 -0.35 5.36
N LEU A 215 -9.35 0.47 4.72
CA LEU A 215 -10.59 1.01 5.29
C LEU A 215 -11.79 0.13 4.92
N GLY A 216 -11.74 -0.50 3.77
CA GLY A 216 -12.76 -1.36 3.18
C GLY A 216 -12.28 -1.90 1.85
N PRO A 217 -13.12 -2.62 1.10
CA PRO A 217 -12.75 -3.13 -0.21
C PRO A 217 -12.29 -2.00 -1.13
N LEU A 218 -11.06 -2.08 -1.64
CA LEU A 218 -10.42 -1.13 -2.54
C LEU A 218 -10.34 0.32 -1.99
N GLU A 219 -10.42 0.48 -0.65
CA GLU A 219 -10.26 1.75 0.05
C GLU A 219 -9.12 1.66 1.06
N TYR A 220 -8.16 2.57 0.94
CA TYR A 220 -6.89 2.50 1.68
C TYR A 220 -6.49 3.84 2.28
N MET A 221 -5.59 3.76 3.24
CA MET A 221 -4.94 4.91 3.87
C MET A 221 -3.43 4.70 3.90
N MET A 222 -2.67 5.68 3.42
CA MET A 222 -1.23 5.76 3.64
C MET A 222 -0.92 6.90 4.60
N ILE A 223 -0.01 6.68 5.54
CA ILE A 223 0.41 7.70 6.52
C ILE A 223 1.92 7.76 6.58
N VAL A 224 2.44 9.00 6.49
CA VAL A 224 3.80 9.33 6.89
C VAL A 224 3.74 10.38 7.98
N VAL A 225 4.34 10.10 9.13
CA VAL A 225 4.42 11.04 10.26
C VAL A 225 5.79 11.69 10.26
N ASP A 226 5.83 13.02 10.19
CA ASP A 226 7.04 13.79 10.37
C ASP A 226 7.52 13.72 11.82
N GLY A 227 8.80 13.92 12.06
CA GLY A 227 9.34 13.87 13.40
C GLY A 227 10.75 14.44 13.51
N ARG A 228 11.36 14.34 14.69
CA ARG A 228 12.73 14.83 14.95
C ARG A 228 12.89 16.33 14.66
N GLY A 229 11.81 17.10 14.85
CA GLY A 229 11.79 18.55 14.63
C GLY A 229 11.47 18.99 13.21
N GLN A 230 11.29 18.06 12.27
CA GLN A 230 10.92 18.37 10.89
C GLN A 230 9.50 18.98 10.87
N GLU A 231 9.33 20.09 10.16
CA GLU A 231 8.08 20.88 10.16
C GLU A 231 7.55 21.19 11.58
N GLY A 232 8.42 21.20 12.60
CA GLY A 232 8.04 21.36 14.01
C GLY A 232 7.45 20.11 14.66
N SER A 233 7.41 18.97 13.96
CA SER A 233 6.86 17.71 14.46
C SER A 233 7.86 16.97 15.38
N GLU A 234 7.36 16.51 16.54
CA GLU A 234 8.13 15.65 17.45
C GLU A 234 8.14 14.17 16.98
N GLY A 235 7.24 13.78 16.06
CA GLY A 235 6.94 12.40 15.75
C GLY A 235 5.99 11.76 16.75
N CYS A 236 5.66 10.48 16.54
CA CYS A 236 4.74 9.75 17.40
C CYS A 236 5.23 8.34 17.74
N THR A 237 4.64 7.75 18.79
CA THR A 237 4.77 6.32 19.08
C THR A 237 3.91 5.50 18.14
N CYS A 238 4.20 4.21 17.96
CA CYS A 238 3.31 3.33 17.22
C CYS A 238 1.92 3.19 17.85
N GLU A 239 1.80 3.37 19.17
CA GLU A 239 0.51 3.38 19.87
C GLU A 239 -0.36 4.56 19.40
N VAL A 240 0.21 5.77 19.30
CA VAL A 240 -0.51 6.97 18.79
C VAL A 240 -0.88 6.77 17.32
N LEU A 241 0.02 6.20 16.51
CA LEU A 241 -0.26 5.89 15.12
C LEU A 241 -1.39 4.86 14.97
N ALA A 242 -1.34 3.78 15.76
CA ALA A 242 -2.37 2.74 15.79
C ALA A 242 -3.74 3.30 16.19
N GLN A 243 -3.78 4.12 17.26
CA GLN A 243 -5.00 4.76 17.72
C GLN A 243 -5.60 5.67 16.65
N TYR A 244 -4.77 6.48 15.98
CA TYR A 244 -5.22 7.33 14.89
C TYR A 244 -5.83 6.52 13.74
N MET A 245 -5.12 5.48 13.24
CA MET A 245 -5.62 4.65 12.14
C MET A 245 -6.92 3.90 12.50
N TYR A 246 -7.02 3.42 13.75
CA TYR A 246 -8.25 2.82 14.27
C TYR A 246 -9.42 3.81 14.29
N GLU A 247 -9.22 5.03 14.78
CA GLU A 247 -10.23 6.09 14.82
C GLU A 247 -10.64 6.56 13.41
N GLN A 248 -9.75 6.41 12.43
CA GLN A 248 -10.06 6.68 11.02
C GLN A 248 -10.83 5.54 10.33
N GLY A 249 -11.10 4.44 11.02
CA GLY A 249 -11.90 3.32 10.52
C GLY A 249 -11.10 2.25 9.76
N CYS A 250 -9.77 2.19 9.92
CA CYS A 250 -9.01 1.10 9.35
C CYS A 250 -9.46 -0.25 9.93
N ILE A 251 -9.78 -1.19 9.05
CA ILE A 251 -10.05 -2.59 9.43
C ILE A 251 -8.75 -3.39 9.53
N GLN A 252 -7.74 -3.02 8.74
CA GLN A 252 -6.38 -3.53 8.83
C GLN A 252 -5.42 -2.35 8.80
N ALA A 253 -4.39 -2.32 9.65
CA ALA A 253 -3.35 -1.29 9.62
C ALA A 253 -2.00 -1.85 10.05
N TYR A 254 -0.93 -1.44 9.35
CA TYR A 254 0.40 -2.01 9.48
C TYR A 254 1.48 -0.95 9.42
N ASN A 255 2.44 -1.01 10.37
CA ASN A 255 3.58 -0.12 10.42
C ASN A 255 4.71 -0.63 9.51
N LEU A 256 5.27 0.27 8.72
CA LEU A 256 6.38 0.07 7.77
C LEU A 256 7.68 0.69 8.30
N ASP A 257 8.75 0.73 7.48
CA ASP A 257 10.02 1.34 7.88
C ASP A 257 9.86 2.84 8.09
N GLY A 258 10.20 3.28 9.28
CA GLY A 258 10.05 4.64 9.76
C GLY A 258 11.37 5.41 9.84
N GLY A 259 11.40 6.45 10.68
CA GLY A 259 12.59 7.28 10.87
C GLY A 259 12.98 8.03 9.58
N ASN A 260 14.23 7.91 9.14
CA ASN A 260 14.68 8.55 7.90
C ASN A 260 14.06 7.96 6.62
N SER A 261 13.36 6.81 6.73
CA SER A 261 12.67 6.15 5.63
C SER A 261 11.23 6.65 5.42
N SER A 262 10.74 7.53 6.30
CA SER A 262 9.38 8.06 6.26
C SER A 262 9.24 9.14 5.20
N ASP A 263 9.00 8.77 3.95
CA ASP A 263 8.74 9.68 2.84
C ASP A 263 7.43 9.35 2.15
N MET A 264 6.70 10.39 1.73
CA MET A 264 5.48 10.31 0.93
C MET A 264 5.66 11.15 -0.33
N TYR A 265 5.38 10.54 -1.47
CA TYR A 265 5.37 11.19 -2.79
C TYR A 265 3.94 11.47 -3.22
N PHE A 266 3.71 12.64 -3.79
CA PHE A 266 2.47 13.03 -4.45
C PHE A 266 2.75 14.17 -5.43
N HIS A 267 2.09 14.20 -6.59
CA HIS A 267 2.13 15.29 -7.56
C HIS A 267 3.57 15.76 -7.89
N ASP A 268 4.39 14.83 -8.41
CA ASP A 268 5.77 15.08 -8.87
C ASP A 268 6.78 15.48 -7.79
N GLY A 269 6.46 15.31 -6.51
CA GLY A 269 7.32 15.71 -5.41
C GLY A 269 7.15 14.95 -4.12
N VAL A 270 7.93 15.33 -3.13
CA VAL A 270 7.80 14.85 -1.75
C VAL A 270 6.70 15.65 -1.07
N TYR A 271 5.62 14.97 -0.65
CA TYR A 271 4.49 15.58 0.06
C TYR A 271 4.73 15.72 1.56
N SER A 272 5.46 14.78 2.16
CA SER A 272 5.94 14.91 3.53
C SER A 272 6.99 16.05 3.62
N HIS A 273 7.68 16.19 4.74
CA HIS A 273 8.72 17.22 4.84
C HIS A 273 9.88 16.97 3.88
N ASP A 274 10.46 18.03 3.35
CA ASP A 274 11.70 17.98 2.58
C ASP A 274 12.91 17.68 3.50
N LYS A 275 13.64 16.63 3.18
CA LYS A 275 14.82 16.20 3.92
C LYS A 275 16.08 16.72 3.24
N SER A 276 16.93 17.40 4.00
CA SER A 276 18.27 17.77 3.54
C SER A 276 19.14 16.54 3.18
N SER A 277 18.80 15.36 3.69
CA SER A 277 19.50 14.10 3.41
C SER A 277 18.50 12.94 3.44
N PRO A 278 17.68 12.75 2.38
CA PRO A 278 16.72 11.66 2.30
C PRO A 278 17.43 10.32 2.23
N ARG A 279 16.82 9.29 2.82
CA ARG A 279 17.36 7.92 2.79
C ARG A 279 16.86 7.17 1.57
N SER A 280 17.77 6.49 0.88
CA SER A 280 17.41 5.55 -0.17
C SER A 280 16.83 4.27 0.44
N LEU A 281 15.75 3.73 -0.16
CA LEU A 281 15.02 2.54 0.24
C LEU A 281 15.10 1.44 -0.80
N SER A 282 14.75 0.23 -0.41
CA SER A 282 14.78 -0.95 -1.29
C SER A 282 13.60 -0.98 -2.25
N GLY A 283 12.48 -0.38 -1.86
CA GLY A 283 11.24 -0.38 -2.64
C GLY A 283 10.22 0.61 -2.10
N ILE A 284 9.10 0.69 -2.79
CA ILE A 284 7.95 1.54 -2.47
C ILE A 284 6.65 0.75 -2.57
N ILE A 285 5.62 1.27 -1.89
CA ILE A 285 4.20 0.95 -2.12
C ILE A 285 3.60 2.18 -2.79
N TYR A 286 2.86 1.98 -3.87
CA TYR A 286 2.25 3.08 -4.60
C TYR A 286 0.91 2.72 -5.20
N PHE A 287 0.13 3.76 -5.52
CA PHE A 287 -1.09 3.62 -6.30
C PHE A 287 -0.91 4.28 -7.65
N ALA A 288 -1.43 3.62 -8.69
CA ALA A 288 -1.38 4.06 -10.07
C ALA A 288 -2.78 4.19 -10.66
N THR A 289 -2.93 5.07 -11.64
CA THR A 289 -4.12 5.11 -12.49
C THR A 289 -4.14 3.96 -13.48
N LEU A 290 -5.33 3.63 -14.01
CA LEU A 290 -5.51 2.74 -15.17
C LEU A 290 -5.88 3.53 -16.44
N VAL A 291 -5.90 4.86 -16.36
CA VAL A 291 -6.20 5.75 -17.48
C VAL A 291 -4.92 6.38 -17.95
N ASP A 292 -4.59 6.21 -19.22
CA ASP A 292 -3.54 7.03 -19.84
C ASP A 292 -4.05 8.47 -19.97
N ALA A 293 -3.24 9.42 -19.50
CA ALA A 293 -3.39 10.78 -19.95
C ALA A 293 -3.32 10.71 -21.48
N GLY A 294 -4.46 10.86 -22.13
CA GLY A 294 -4.48 10.86 -23.60
C GLY A 294 -3.38 11.79 -24.07
N LEU A 295 -2.31 11.22 -24.55
CA LEU A 295 -1.33 11.98 -25.32
C LEU A 295 -2.15 12.51 -26.49
N ASP A 296 -2.36 13.83 -26.54
CA ASP A 296 -3.02 14.46 -27.67
C ASP A 296 -2.18 14.07 -28.90
N PRO A 297 -2.70 13.22 -29.81
CA PRO A 297 -1.94 12.78 -30.96
C PRO A 297 -1.64 13.93 -31.94
N GLU A 298 -2.13 15.14 -31.67
CA GLU A 298 -1.92 16.36 -32.46
C GLU A 298 -0.93 17.35 -31.80
N ALA A 299 -0.29 16.99 -30.68
CA ALA A 299 0.72 17.82 -29.99
C ALA A 299 2.15 17.56 -30.49
N GLU A 300 2.36 17.38 -31.81
CA GLU A 300 3.67 17.45 -32.46
C GLU A 300 3.83 18.76 -33.29
#